data_f6ce6ef6d68bb2e6c0a89e932648d098
#
_entry.id   f6ce6ef6d68bb2e6c0a89e932648d098
#
_cell.length_a   1.000
_cell.length_b   1.000
_cell.length_c   1.000
_cell.angle_alpha   90.00
_cell.angle_beta   90.00
_cell.angle_gamma   90.00
#
_symmetry.space_group_name_H-M   'P 1'
#
loop_
_entity.id
_entity.type
_entity.pdbx_description
1 polymer ?
#
loop_
_entity_poly.entity_id
_entity_poly.type
_entity_poly.pdbx_seq_one_letter_code
_entity_poly.pdbx_strand_id
1 'polypeptide(L)'
;MKLVIHIGLHKTGTTTFQTFLHLNRKTLLKAGVFYPEMGDEHESHWVLPNQLVRNNWDYVEDFMRTNFKAAKKENVETVFISSEDFELFLFEGFRASQLENLSYRIGFSSINWVCVLRNQWDYFNSLYSQLSKQQVCLNYATAGEAILNFGELSMNSKVYKWRYAFDYDVIIERFLHDIEGSFFVISFDEFKGTKVLGRTLIDRVISHNSQINSFWNSQLDFVEKTNIRGDETTIEIDYLSNFLGINMTNEIFEENKSTFLPMIQNRLGMIDLVKEDLHKRFKERFPEISRKFNLH
;
A
#
# COMPACT_ATOMS: atom_id res chain seq x y z
N MET A 1 -19.33 14.18 -10.36
CA MET A 1 -18.29 13.14 -10.56
C MET A 1 -17.56 12.90 -9.26
N LYS A 2 -17.47 11.67 -8.83
CA LYS A 2 -16.79 11.23 -7.59
C LYS A 2 -15.31 10.96 -7.86
N LEU A 3 -14.44 11.34 -6.93
CA LEU A 3 -13.03 10.93 -6.88
C LEU A 3 -12.88 9.87 -5.80
N VAL A 4 -12.31 8.72 -6.11
CA VAL A 4 -11.93 7.70 -5.14
C VAL A 4 -10.42 7.57 -5.13
N ILE A 5 -9.81 7.68 -3.95
CA ILE A 5 -8.38 7.57 -3.76
C ILE A 5 -8.10 6.37 -2.85
N HIS A 6 -7.47 5.36 -3.41
CA HIS A 6 -7.07 4.16 -2.68
C HIS A 6 -5.68 4.37 -2.08
N ILE A 7 -5.67 4.42 -0.76
CA ILE A 7 -4.46 4.36 0.07
C ILE A 7 -4.23 2.88 0.38
N GLY A 8 -3.41 2.21 -0.42
CA GLY A 8 -2.96 0.88 -0.04
C GLY A 8 -1.80 1.03 0.94
N LEU A 9 -1.88 0.47 2.15
CA LEU A 9 -0.65 0.29 2.92
C LEU A 9 0.30 -0.58 2.11
N HIS A 10 1.59 -0.33 2.24
CA HIS A 10 2.59 -1.24 1.67
C HIS A 10 2.27 -2.69 2.09
N LYS A 11 2.56 -3.65 1.25
CA LYS A 11 2.34 -5.09 1.54
C LYS A 11 0.87 -5.53 1.76
N THR A 12 -0.08 -4.80 1.20
CA THR A 12 -1.50 -5.19 1.15
C THR A 12 -1.94 -5.69 -0.23
N GLY A 13 -1.00 -6.15 -1.07
CA GLY A 13 -1.31 -6.70 -2.40
C GLY A 13 -1.63 -5.63 -3.46
N THR A 14 -1.26 -4.38 -3.21
CA THR A 14 -1.52 -3.24 -4.09
C THR A 14 -1.04 -3.44 -5.50
N THR A 15 0.17 -3.95 -5.71
CA THR A 15 0.72 -4.23 -7.04
C THR A 15 -0.19 -5.13 -7.88
N THR A 16 -0.57 -6.30 -7.33
CA THR A 16 -1.48 -7.24 -8.02
C THR A 16 -2.84 -6.59 -8.33
N PHE A 17 -3.35 -5.79 -7.40
CA PHE A 17 -4.62 -5.09 -7.58
C PHE A 17 -4.51 -3.98 -8.64
N GLN A 18 -3.45 -3.20 -8.64
CA GLN A 18 -3.20 -2.13 -9.61
C GLN A 18 -3.01 -2.69 -11.02
N THR A 19 -2.25 -3.81 -11.15
CA THR A 19 -2.13 -4.53 -12.43
C THR A 19 -3.51 -5.01 -12.91
N PHE A 20 -4.33 -5.57 -12.02
CA PHE A 20 -5.70 -5.96 -12.38
C PHE A 20 -6.53 -4.77 -12.88
N LEU A 21 -6.49 -3.63 -12.21
CA LEU A 21 -7.19 -2.41 -12.62
C LEU A 21 -6.70 -1.92 -13.98
N HIS A 22 -5.38 -1.92 -14.17
CA HIS A 22 -4.74 -1.49 -15.40
C HIS A 22 -5.17 -2.35 -16.60
N LEU A 23 -5.11 -3.67 -16.49
CA LEU A 23 -5.50 -4.59 -17.54
C LEU A 23 -6.99 -4.48 -17.88
N ASN A 24 -7.83 -4.20 -16.89
CA ASN A 24 -9.29 -4.13 -17.05
C ASN A 24 -9.84 -2.72 -17.21
N ARG A 25 -9.01 -1.70 -17.53
CA ARG A 25 -9.45 -0.29 -17.64
C ARG A 25 -10.62 -0.08 -18.58
N LYS A 26 -10.65 -0.73 -19.73
CA LYS A 26 -11.74 -0.62 -20.69
C LYS A 26 -13.06 -1.17 -20.15
N THR A 27 -13.00 -2.22 -19.36
CA THR A 27 -14.16 -2.84 -18.73
C THR A 27 -14.64 -2.00 -17.54
N LEU A 28 -13.71 -1.44 -16.74
CA LEU A 28 -14.01 -0.47 -15.68
C LEU A 28 -14.70 0.78 -16.26
N LEU A 29 -14.23 1.29 -17.40
CA LEU A 29 -14.82 2.45 -18.06
C LEU A 29 -16.29 2.18 -18.43
N LYS A 30 -16.58 1.01 -18.99
CA LYS A 30 -17.97 0.57 -19.28
C LYS A 30 -18.83 0.44 -18.02
N ALA A 31 -18.22 0.18 -16.88
CA ALA A 31 -18.84 0.12 -15.57
C ALA A 31 -18.93 1.50 -14.87
N GLY A 32 -18.60 2.60 -15.57
CA GLY A 32 -18.70 3.95 -15.04
C GLY A 32 -17.49 4.40 -14.19
N VAL A 33 -16.37 3.69 -14.27
CA VAL A 33 -15.15 4.00 -13.54
C VAL A 33 -13.98 4.31 -14.48
N PHE A 34 -13.45 5.49 -14.37
CA PHE A 34 -12.24 5.92 -15.09
C PHE A 34 -11.00 5.69 -14.22
N TYR A 35 -10.13 4.79 -14.64
CA TYR A 35 -8.82 4.55 -14.03
C TYR A 35 -7.75 5.21 -14.90
N PRO A 36 -7.15 6.34 -14.46
CA PRO A 36 -6.19 7.12 -15.24
C PRO A 36 -4.98 6.30 -15.71
N GLU A 37 -4.37 6.73 -16.81
CA GLU A 37 -3.06 6.25 -17.24
C GLU A 37 -1.96 7.14 -16.68
N MET A 38 -0.85 6.55 -16.25
CA MET A 38 0.31 7.27 -15.73
C MET A 38 1.49 7.31 -16.72
N GLY A 39 1.20 7.23 -18.01
CA GLY A 39 2.23 7.09 -19.05
C GLY A 39 2.67 5.64 -19.24
N ASP A 40 3.72 5.44 -20.03
CA ASP A 40 4.16 4.12 -20.45
C ASP A 40 4.56 3.25 -19.25
N GLU A 41 3.89 2.10 -19.08
CA GLU A 41 4.24 0.97 -18.22
C GLU A 41 3.94 1.08 -16.71
N HIS A 42 3.31 2.16 -16.20
CA HIS A 42 3.00 2.23 -14.78
C HIS A 42 1.53 1.90 -14.47
N GLU A 43 1.32 0.86 -13.67
CA GLU A 43 0.01 0.36 -13.27
C GLU A 43 -0.58 1.15 -12.10
N SER A 44 0.27 1.81 -11.30
CA SER A 44 -0.09 2.61 -10.13
C SER A 44 0.13 4.10 -10.32
N HIS A 45 -0.55 4.91 -9.50
CA HIS A 45 -0.45 6.38 -9.54
C HIS A 45 0.62 6.92 -8.57
N TRP A 46 1.73 6.21 -8.39
CA TRP A 46 2.79 6.56 -7.43
C TRP A 46 3.42 7.95 -7.66
N VAL A 47 3.43 8.42 -8.90
CA VAL A 47 3.96 9.74 -9.23
C VAL A 47 3.17 10.84 -8.53
N LEU A 48 1.84 10.70 -8.43
CA LEU A 48 0.98 11.75 -7.88
C LEU A 48 1.29 12.06 -6.41
N PRO A 49 1.30 11.12 -5.45
CA PRO A 49 1.70 11.42 -4.08
C PRO A 49 3.14 11.92 -3.97
N ASN A 50 4.06 11.43 -4.80
CA ASN A 50 5.44 11.90 -4.83
C ASN A 50 5.55 13.37 -5.27
N GLN A 51 4.77 13.80 -6.27
CA GLN A 51 4.73 15.21 -6.69
C GLN A 51 4.10 16.10 -5.62
N LEU A 52 3.08 15.62 -4.91
CA LEU A 52 2.48 16.32 -3.77
C LEU A 52 3.49 16.52 -2.63
N VAL A 53 4.29 15.50 -2.29
CA VAL A 53 5.36 15.61 -1.29
C VAL A 53 6.41 16.63 -1.70
N ARG A 54 6.71 16.75 -2.99
CA ARG A 54 7.65 17.74 -3.55
C ARG A 54 7.03 19.12 -3.73
N ASN A 55 5.76 19.32 -3.38
CA ASN A 55 4.99 20.55 -3.60
C ASN A 55 4.92 20.98 -5.09
N ASN A 56 4.98 20.02 -6.02
CA ASN A 56 4.84 20.29 -7.46
C ASN A 56 3.35 20.36 -7.83
N TRP A 57 2.69 21.42 -7.40
CA TRP A 57 1.25 21.62 -7.58
C TRP A 57 0.84 21.79 -9.04
N ASP A 58 1.69 22.33 -9.88
CA ASP A 58 1.43 22.49 -11.31
C ASP A 58 1.20 21.14 -11.98
N TYR A 59 2.06 20.17 -11.67
CA TYR A 59 1.90 18.80 -12.15
C TYR A 59 0.61 18.15 -11.63
N VAL A 60 0.36 18.28 -10.33
CA VAL A 60 -0.82 17.69 -9.68
C VAL A 60 -2.11 18.27 -10.27
N GLU A 61 -2.17 19.58 -10.44
CA GLU A 61 -3.33 20.25 -11.01
C GLU A 61 -3.55 19.86 -12.47
N ASP A 62 -2.50 19.81 -13.29
CA ASP A 62 -2.58 19.39 -14.69
C ASP A 62 -3.08 17.93 -14.80
N PHE A 63 -2.50 17.03 -14.00
CA PHE A 63 -2.93 15.63 -13.95
C PHE A 63 -4.41 15.52 -13.57
N MET A 64 -4.85 16.18 -12.52
CA MET A 64 -6.22 16.12 -12.04
C MET A 64 -7.21 16.72 -13.04
N ARG A 65 -6.89 17.87 -13.65
CA ARG A 65 -7.72 18.52 -14.66
C ARG A 65 -7.84 17.71 -15.93
N THR A 66 -6.73 17.13 -16.40
CA THR A 66 -6.69 16.31 -17.61
C THR A 66 -7.58 15.07 -17.43
N ASN A 67 -7.42 14.36 -16.31
CA ASN A 67 -8.20 13.16 -16.05
C ASN A 67 -9.68 13.45 -15.74
N PHE A 68 -9.98 14.56 -15.08
CA PHE A 68 -11.37 15.01 -14.92
C PHE A 68 -12.05 15.27 -16.26
N LYS A 69 -11.40 15.98 -17.18
CA LYS A 69 -11.91 16.25 -18.53
C LYS A 69 -12.10 14.96 -19.33
N ALA A 70 -11.13 14.05 -19.28
CA ALA A 70 -11.21 12.76 -19.94
C ALA A 70 -12.38 11.93 -19.41
N ALA A 71 -12.52 11.78 -18.11
CA ALA A 71 -13.62 11.08 -17.49
C ALA A 71 -15.00 11.70 -17.83
N LYS A 72 -15.06 13.04 -17.86
CA LYS A 72 -16.29 13.75 -18.26
C LYS A 72 -16.67 13.48 -19.72
N LYS A 73 -15.68 13.41 -20.62
CA LYS A 73 -15.91 13.08 -22.04
C LYS A 73 -16.45 11.66 -22.20
N GLU A 74 -16.00 10.72 -21.39
CA GLU A 74 -16.48 9.34 -21.36
C GLU A 74 -17.80 9.17 -20.60
N ASN A 75 -18.36 10.27 -20.06
CA ASN A 75 -19.61 10.28 -19.30
C ASN A 75 -19.64 9.29 -18.12
N VAL A 76 -18.51 9.17 -17.41
CA VAL A 76 -18.40 8.31 -16.23
C VAL A 76 -18.62 9.07 -14.93
N GLU A 77 -19.02 8.37 -13.89
CA GLU A 77 -19.37 8.96 -12.60
C GLU A 77 -18.20 8.98 -11.60
N THR A 78 -17.20 8.12 -11.79
CA THR A 78 -16.10 7.92 -10.84
C THR A 78 -14.75 7.98 -11.52
N VAL A 79 -13.82 8.75 -10.95
CA VAL A 79 -12.38 8.66 -11.22
C VAL A 79 -11.77 7.89 -10.05
N PHE A 80 -10.97 6.87 -10.34
CA PHE A 80 -10.35 6.02 -9.34
C PHE A 80 -8.82 6.09 -9.44
N ILE A 81 -8.17 6.54 -8.37
CA ILE A 81 -6.71 6.66 -8.23
C ILE A 81 -6.23 5.67 -7.18
N SER A 82 -5.13 4.98 -7.42
CA SER A 82 -4.58 3.98 -6.50
C SER A 82 -3.06 4.07 -6.42
N SER A 83 -2.54 4.24 -5.20
CA SER A 83 -1.11 4.13 -4.90
C SER A 83 -0.90 3.83 -3.42
N GLU A 84 0.05 2.95 -3.10
CA GLU A 84 0.53 2.73 -1.74
C GLU A 84 1.30 3.93 -1.19
N ASP A 85 1.88 4.77 -2.04
CA ASP A 85 2.63 5.96 -1.61
C ASP A 85 1.73 7.01 -0.94
N PHE A 86 0.41 6.91 -1.08
CA PHE A 86 -0.52 7.71 -0.28
C PHE A 86 -0.52 7.34 1.21
N GLU A 87 0.09 6.22 1.63
CA GLU A 87 0.27 5.89 3.06
C GLU A 87 0.92 7.05 3.83
N LEU A 88 1.83 7.79 3.20
CA LEU A 88 2.47 8.95 3.81
C LEU A 88 1.46 10.04 4.23
N PHE A 89 0.33 10.13 3.54
CA PHE A 89 -0.70 11.14 3.83
C PHE A 89 -1.46 10.84 5.12
N LEU A 90 -1.45 9.60 5.59
CA LEU A 90 -1.96 9.26 6.92
C LEU A 90 -1.21 10.00 8.03
N PHE A 91 0.05 10.38 7.78
CA PHE A 91 0.88 11.19 8.70
C PHE A 91 0.87 12.69 8.37
N GLU A 92 0.52 13.04 7.14
CA GLU A 92 0.53 14.39 6.58
C GLU A 92 -0.84 14.73 6.01
N GLY A 93 -1.89 14.62 6.83
CA GLY A 93 -3.29 14.80 6.42
C GLY A 93 -3.56 16.16 5.75
N PHE A 94 -2.78 17.20 6.10
CA PHE A 94 -2.86 18.49 5.42
C PHE A 94 -2.65 18.39 3.90
N ARG A 95 -1.84 17.41 3.41
CA ARG A 95 -1.65 17.18 1.97
C ARG A 95 -2.89 16.56 1.33
N ALA A 96 -3.54 15.67 2.06
CA ALA A 96 -4.83 15.12 1.63
C ALA A 96 -5.88 16.23 1.52
N SER A 97 -5.99 17.08 2.52
CA SER A 97 -6.87 18.26 2.52
C SER A 97 -6.58 19.21 1.35
N GLN A 98 -5.32 19.48 1.06
CA GLN A 98 -4.94 20.29 -0.10
C GLN A 98 -5.34 19.65 -1.43
N LEU A 99 -5.18 18.32 -1.57
CA LEU A 99 -5.63 17.58 -2.75
C LEU A 99 -7.15 17.59 -2.89
N GLU A 100 -7.89 17.49 -1.78
CA GLU A 100 -9.35 17.63 -1.76
C GLU A 100 -9.77 19.01 -2.24
N ASN A 101 -9.19 20.07 -1.67
CA ASN A 101 -9.51 21.44 -2.07
C ASN A 101 -9.23 21.70 -3.55
N LEU A 102 -8.14 21.18 -4.10
CA LEU A 102 -7.85 21.23 -5.52
C LEU A 102 -8.90 20.48 -6.33
N SER A 103 -9.25 19.27 -5.90
CA SER A 103 -10.23 18.41 -6.60
C SER A 103 -11.62 19.03 -6.64
N TYR A 104 -12.09 19.62 -5.55
CA TYR A 104 -13.36 20.37 -5.52
C TYR A 104 -13.34 21.57 -6.47
N ARG A 105 -12.24 22.33 -6.50
CA ARG A 105 -12.08 23.46 -7.45
C ARG A 105 -12.08 23.03 -8.93
N ILE A 106 -11.62 21.80 -9.22
CA ILE A 106 -11.64 21.23 -10.57
C ILE A 106 -13.05 20.82 -10.97
N GLY A 107 -13.90 20.46 -10.01
CA GLY A 107 -15.30 20.11 -10.24
C GLY A 107 -15.71 18.71 -9.79
N PHE A 108 -14.89 18.00 -9.02
CA PHE A 108 -15.34 16.79 -8.34
C PHE A 108 -16.40 17.15 -7.29
N SER A 109 -17.44 16.32 -7.19
CA SER A 109 -18.58 16.57 -6.29
C SER A 109 -18.42 15.88 -4.95
N SER A 110 -17.56 14.86 -4.87
CA SER A 110 -17.26 14.14 -3.63
C SER A 110 -15.91 13.43 -3.75
N ILE A 111 -15.26 13.25 -2.62
CA ILE A 111 -13.97 12.57 -2.50
C ILE A 111 -14.12 11.47 -1.48
N ASN A 112 -13.68 10.27 -1.84
CA ASN A 112 -13.69 9.10 -0.98
C ASN A 112 -12.27 8.53 -0.89
N TRP A 113 -11.74 8.53 0.30
CA TRP A 113 -10.48 7.85 0.63
C TRP A 113 -10.79 6.42 1.05
N VAL A 114 -10.03 5.48 0.54
CA VAL A 114 -10.16 4.06 0.90
C VAL A 114 -8.81 3.55 1.33
N CYS A 115 -8.73 3.03 2.55
CA CYS A 115 -7.51 2.48 3.09
C CYS A 115 -7.67 0.96 3.31
N VAL A 116 -6.70 0.18 2.82
CA VAL A 116 -6.62 -1.25 3.11
C VAL A 116 -5.64 -1.46 4.25
N LEU A 117 -6.15 -1.92 5.40
CA LEU A 117 -5.36 -2.20 6.60
C LEU A 117 -5.04 -3.68 6.71
N ARG A 118 -3.84 -3.99 7.16
CA ARG A 118 -3.38 -5.35 7.43
C ARG A 118 -3.10 -5.53 8.92
N ASN A 119 -3.27 -6.75 9.45
CA ASN A 119 -2.83 -7.06 10.81
C ASN A 119 -1.39 -6.60 11.00
N GLN A 120 -1.12 -5.87 12.08
CA GLN A 120 0.16 -5.19 12.29
C GLN A 120 1.35 -6.15 12.37
N TRP A 121 1.15 -7.32 12.97
CA TRP A 121 2.20 -8.36 13.02
C TRP A 121 2.53 -8.90 11.63
N ASP A 122 1.52 -9.22 10.82
CA ASP A 122 1.70 -9.70 9.46
C ASP A 122 2.26 -8.60 8.55
N TYR A 123 1.85 -7.35 8.80
CA TYR A 123 2.39 -6.18 8.12
C TYR A 123 3.88 -6.01 8.42
N PHE A 124 4.27 -6.04 9.69
CA PHE A 124 5.67 -5.94 10.12
C PHE A 124 6.54 -7.00 9.45
N ASN A 125 6.15 -8.27 9.54
CA ASN A 125 6.94 -9.37 8.93
C ASN A 125 7.07 -9.23 7.41
N SER A 126 6.00 -8.81 6.73
CA SER A 126 6.02 -8.62 5.29
C SER A 126 6.86 -7.41 4.87
N LEU A 127 6.81 -6.34 5.67
CA LEU A 127 7.60 -5.12 5.48
C LEU A 127 9.09 -5.39 5.72
N TYR A 128 9.43 -6.08 6.80
CA TYR A 128 10.81 -6.50 7.10
C TYR A 128 11.42 -7.26 5.93
N SER A 129 10.70 -8.23 5.39
CA SER A 129 11.13 -8.98 4.20
C SER A 129 11.38 -8.09 2.98
N GLN A 130 10.52 -7.10 2.73
CA GLN A 130 10.69 -6.18 1.61
C GLN A 130 11.88 -5.25 1.80
N LEU A 131 12.00 -4.64 2.98
CA LEU A 131 13.08 -3.70 3.28
C LEU A 131 14.45 -4.37 3.19
N SER A 132 14.57 -5.62 3.63
CA SER A 132 15.79 -6.41 3.47
C SER A 132 16.21 -6.54 1.99
N LYS A 133 15.23 -6.78 1.08
CA LYS A 133 15.46 -6.82 -0.37
C LYS A 133 15.83 -5.46 -0.97
N GLN A 134 15.35 -4.37 -0.37
CA GLN A 134 15.58 -2.99 -0.84
C GLN A 134 16.85 -2.34 -0.27
N GLN A 135 17.83 -3.14 0.14
CA GLN A 135 19.10 -2.66 0.70
C GLN A 135 18.95 -1.85 2.00
N VAL A 136 17.89 -2.09 2.76
CA VAL A 136 17.70 -1.49 4.08
C VAL A 136 18.09 -2.48 5.15
N CYS A 137 19.24 -2.22 5.81
CA CYS A 137 19.72 -3.04 6.93
C CYS A 137 18.90 -2.72 8.19
N LEU A 138 17.83 -3.46 8.40
CA LEU A 138 16.93 -3.30 9.54
C LEU A 138 17.14 -4.43 10.55
N ASN A 139 17.43 -4.10 11.81
CA ASN A 139 17.44 -5.10 12.87
C ASN A 139 16.01 -5.43 13.28
N TYR A 140 15.66 -6.72 13.26
CA TYR A 140 14.29 -7.19 13.50
C TYR A 140 13.75 -6.79 14.89
N ALA A 141 14.54 -7.04 15.95
CA ALA A 141 14.13 -6.71 17.31
C ALA A 141 13.98 -5.18 17.49
N THR A 142 14.96 -4.41 17.04
CA THR A 142 14.94 -2.94 17.15
C THR A 142 13.75 -2.33 16.38
N ALA A 143 13.43 -2.86 15.20
CA ALA A 143 12.29 -2.41 14.42
C ALA A 143 10.96 -2.75 15.13
N GLY A 144 10.83 -3.97 15.66
CA GLY A 144 9.66 -4.37 16.44
C GLY A 144 9.45 -3.48 17.67
N GLU A 145 10.52 -3.19 18.42
CA GLU A 145 10.48 -2.28 19.56
C GLU A 145 10.10 -0.84 19.16
N ALA A 146 10.65 -0.33 18.05
CA ALA A 146 10.29 0.99 17.56
C ALA A 146 8.78 1.09 17.26
N ILE A 147 8.23 0.08 16.59
CA ILE A 147 6.79 0.02 16.29
C ILE A 147 5.96 -0.02 17.57
N LEU A 148 6.34 -0.86 18.53
CA LEU A 148 5.62 -0.97 19.81
C LEU A 148 5.64 0.33 20.61
N ASN A 149 6.75 1.09 20.55
CA ASN A 149 6.88 2.33 21.30
C ASN A 149 6.24 3.54 20.61
N PHE A 150 6.35 3.63 19.27
CA PHE A 150 5.96 4.82 18.52
C PHE A 150 4.72 4.64 17.64
N GLY A 151 4.24 3.42 17.45
CA GLY A 151 3.11 3.14 16.55
C GLY A 151 3.42 3.32 15.06
N GLU A 152 4.70 3.51 14.72
CA GLU A 152 5.18 3.68 13.36
C GLU A 152 6.60 3.13 13.21
N LEU A 153 6.97 2.81 11.98
CA LEU A 153 8.36 2.55 11.60
C LEU A 153 8.84 3.65 10.67
N SER A 154 9.72 4.50 11.17
CA SER A 154 10.31 5.59 10.40
C SER A 154 11.68 5.19 9.87
N MET A 155 11.84 5.31 8.55
CA MET A 155 13.10 5.09 7.85
C MET A 155 13.63 6.45 7.40
N ASN A 156 14.80 6.84 7.88
CA ASN A 156 15.43 8.10 7.54
C ASN A 156 16.92 7.91 7.25
N SER A 157 17.22 7.56 6.02
CA SER A 157 18.59 7.49 5.51
C SER A 157 18.83 8.56 4.44
N LYS A 158 20.06 8.70 3.96
CA LYS A 158 20.38 9.60 2.85
C LYS A 158 19.66 9.22 1.54
N VAL A 159 19.33 7.95 1.39
CA VAL A 159 18.78 7.37 0.15
C VAL A 159 17.29 7.11 0.26
N TYR A 160 16.80 6.79 1.46
CA TYR A 160 15.45 6.32 1.69
C TYR A 160 14.83 7.02 2.90
N LYS A 161 13.71 7.70 2.68
CA LYS A 161 12.92 8.34 3.74
C LYS A 161 11.49 7.89 3.60
N TRP A 162 10.99 7.16 4.61
CA TRP A 162 9.63 6.68 4.61
C TRP A 162 9.10 6.48 6.04
N ARG A 163 7.79 6.53 6.18
CA ARG A 163 7.07 6.23 7.43
C ARG A 163 5.99 5.19 7.14
N TYR A 164 5.96 4.14 7.95
CA TYR A 164 4.99 3.07 7.87
C TYR A 164 4.08 3.10 9.08
N ALA A 165 2.76 3.04 8.84
CA ALA A 165 1.73 3.18 9.86
C ALA A 165 1.46 1.84 10.57
N PHE A 166 1.45 1.84 11.91
CA PHE A 166 1.09 0.69 12.74
C PHE A 166 0.03 1.00 13.79
N ASP A 167 0.06 2.16 14.44
CA ASP A 167 -1.01 2.61 15.32
C ASP A 167 -2.13 3.24 14.48
N TYR A 168 -2.92 2.36 13.86
CA TYR A 168 -3.97 2.79 12.92
C TYR A 168 -4.99 3.70 13.57
N ASP A 169 -5.31 3.48 14.85
CA ASP A 169 -6.31 4.26 15.58
C ASP A 169 -5.89 5.73 15.64
N VAL A 170 -4.68 5.97 16.13
CA VAL A 170 -4.14 7.32 16.31
C VAL A 170 -3.92 8.00 14.96
N ILE A 171 -3.40 7.25 13.99
CA ILE A 171 -3.02 7.80 12.69
C ILE A 171 -4.28 8.12 11.85
N ILE A 172 -5.27 7.24 11.84
CA ILE A 172 -6.53 7.46 11.12
C ILE A 172 -7.35 8.57 11.78
N GLU A 173 -7.41 8.64 13.11
CA GLU A 173 -8.11 9.71 13.80
C GLU A 173 -7.54 11.10 13.41
N ARG A 174 -6.22 11.23 13.36
CA ARG A 174 -5.55 12.46 12.89
C ARG A 174 -5.89 12.76 11.43
N PHE A 175 -5.80 11.76 10.57
CA PHE A 175 -6.12 11.91 9.15
C PHE A 175 -7.56 12.37 8.94
N LEU A 176 -8.53 11.77 9.67
CA LEU A 176 -9.94 12.15 9.63
C LEU A 176 -10.20 13.59 10.09
N HIS A 177 -9.37 14.11 10.98
CA HIS A 177 -9.46 15.49 11.42
C HIS A 177 -9.08 16.50 10.31
N ASP A 178 -8.19 16.08 9.41
CA ASP A 178 -7.62 16.96 8.39
C ASP A 178 -8.41 16.95 7.06
N ILE A 179 -9.22 15.93 6.78
CA ILE A 179 -9.97 15.75 5.53
C ILE A 179 -11.45 16.12 5.68
N GLU A 180 -12.06 16.53 4.58
CA GLU A 180 -13.52 16.76 4.47
C GLU A 180 -14.23 15.60 3.77
N GLY A 181 -13.51 14.84 2.95
CA GLY A 181 -14.03 13.70 2.20
C GLY A 181 -14.38 12.51 3.11
N SER A 182 -15.11 11.56 2.56
CA SER A 182 -15.41 10.31 3.27
C SER A 182 -14.18 9.41 3.32
N PHE A 183 -14.01 8.67 4.41
CA PHE A 183 -12.94 7.71 4.59
C PHE A 183 -13.50 6.33 4.91
N PHE A 184 -13.01 5.31 4.21
CA PHE A 184 -13.42 3.92 4.39
C PHE A 184 -12.20 3.04 4.65
N VAL A 185 -12.36 2.11 5.57
CA VAL A 185 -11.35 1.08 5.86
C VAL A 185 -11.84 -0.26 5.32
N ILE A 186 -10.93 -1.02 4.74
CA ILE A 186 -11.13 -2.43 4.35
C ILE A 186 -10.02 -3.23 5.00
N SER A 187 -10.35 -4.34 5.66
CA SER A 187 -9.30 -5.24 6.16
C SER A 187 -8.64 -5.98 5.01
N PHE A 188 -7.35 -6.29 5.14
CA PHE A 188 -6.65 -7.07 4.12
C PHE A 188 -7.26 -8.46 3.91
N ASP A 189 -7.84 -9.04 4.97
CA ASP A 189 -8.50 -10.35 4.86
C ASP A 189 -9.78 -10.26 4.04
N GLU A 190 -10.57 -9.20 4.22
CA GLU A 190 -11.73 -8.89 3.37
C GLU A 190 -11.30 -8.58 1.92
N PHE A 191 -10.25 -7.78 1.76
CA PHE A 191 -9.69 -7.43 0.45
C PHE A 191 -9.16 -8.65 -0.31
N LYS A 192 -8.56 -9.61 0.42
CA LYS A 192 -8.00 -10.86 -0.10
C LYS A 192 -9.05 -11.96 -0.28
N GLY A 193 -10.10 -11.96 0.54
CA GLY A 193 -10.99 -13.09 0.82
C GLY A 193 -11.86 -13.60 -0.33
N THR A 194 -11.79 -12.99 -1.51
CA THR A 194 -12.51 -13.44 -2.71
C THR A 194 -11.56 -14.03 -3.74
N LYS A 195 -12.11 -14.66 -4.78
CA LYS A 195 -11.33 -15.19 -5.92
C LYS A 195 -10.51 -14.09 -6.62
N VAL A 196 -10.95 -12.83 -6.53
CA VAL A 196 -10.30 -11.68 -7.12
C VAL A 196 -9.90 -10.72 -6.01
N LEU A 197 -8.60 -10.45 -5.90
CA LEU A 197 -8.07 -9.47 -4.96
C LEU A 197 -8.69 -8.09 -5.22
N GLY A 198 -9.19 -7.44 -4.18
CA GLY A 198 -9.79 -6.12 -4.28
C GLY A 198 -11.22 -6.08 -4.80
N ARG A 199 -11.90 -7.23 -4.97
CA ARG A 199 -13.30 -7.27 -5.39
C ARG A 199 -14.20 -6.36 -4.53
N THR A 200 -14.09 -6.46 -3.22
CA THR A 200 -14.86 -5.64 -2.27
C THR A 200 -14.67 -4.16 -2.51
N LEU A 201 -13.43 -3.74 -2.83
CA LEU A 201 -13.14 -2.35 -3.14
C LEU A 201 -13.78 -1.93 -4.46
N ILE A 202 -13.66 -2.75 -5.51
CA ILE A 202 -14.28 -2.47 -6.81
C ILE A 202 -15.81 -2.36 -6.67
N ASP A 203 -16.44 -3.26 -5.93
CA ASP A 203 -17.88 -3.25 -5.68
C ASP A 203 -18.34 -1.96 -4.96
N ARG A 204 -17.48 -1.38 -4.11
CA ARG A 204 -17.75 -0.07 -3.47
C ARG A 204 -17.49 1.13 -4.39
N VAL A 205 -16.58 0.99 -5.35
CA VAL A 205 -16.23 2.06 -6.30
C VAL A 205 -17.28 2.19 -7.39
N ILE A 206 -17.82 1.08 -7.91
CA ILE A 206 -18.88 1.05 -8.91
C ILE A 206 -20.19 1.43 -8.24
N SER A 207 -20.84 2.47 -8.75
CA SER A 207 -22.00 3.11 -8.08
C SER A 207 -23.30 2.32 -8.19
N HIS A 208 -23.44 1.44 -9.18
CA HIS A 208 -24.73 0.77 -9.49
C HIS A 208 -24.60 -0.76 -9.53
N ASN A 209 -25.47 -1.47 -8.83
CA ASN A 209 -25.49 -2.93 -8.77
C ASN A 209 -25.56 -3.61 -10.15
N SER A 210 -26.29 -3.02 -11.11
CA SER A 210 -26.34 -3.54 -12.48
C SER A 210 -24.99 -3.46 -13.20
N GLN A 211 -24.24 -2.40 -12.95
CA GLN A 211 -22.88 -2.22 -13.49
C GLN A 211 -21.89 -3.17 -12.82
N ILE A 212 -22.00 -3.41 -11.51
CA ILE A 212 -21.20 -4.40 -10.77
C ILE A 212 -21.40 -5.78 -11.39
N ASN A 213 -22.63 -6.23 -11.58
CA ASN A 213 -22.93 -7.52 -12.18
C ASN A 213 -22.42 -7.62 -13.62
N SER A 214 -22.60 -6.56 -14.42
CA SER A 214 -22.08 -6.49 -15.79
C SER A 214 -20.57 -6.57 -15.83
N PHE A 215 -19.88 -5.88 -14.92
CA PHE A 215 -18.42 -5.90 -14.80
C PHE A 215 -17.91 -7.32 -14.50
N TRP A 216 -18.46 -7.98 -13.45
CA TRP A 216 -18.00 -9.32 -13.05
C TRP A 216 -18.39 -10.44 -14.01
N ASN A 217 -19.40 -10.25 -14.84
CA ASN A 217 -19.80 -11.20 -15.88
C ASN A 217 -19.09 -10.96 -17.23
N SER A 218 -18.27 -9.91 -17.34
CA SER A 218 -17.47 -9.68 -18.53
C SER A 218 -16.20 -10.51 -18.54
N GLN A 219 -15.54 -10.58 -19.70
CA GLN A 219 -14.22 -11.18 -19.79
C GLN A 219 -13.21 -10.24 -19.10
N LEU A 220 -12.62 -10.72 -18.01
CA LEU A 220 -11.62 -10.00 -17.22
C LEU A 220 -10.26 -10.68 -17.34
N ASP A 221 -9.22 -9.87 -17.38
CA ASP A 221 -7.84 -10.31 -17.32
C ASP A 221 -7.42 -10.42 -15.85
N PHE A 222 -6.99 -11.61 -15.46
CA PHE A 222 -6.55 -11.90 -14.10
C PHE A 222 -5.02 -11.94 -14.02
N VAL A 223 -4.50 -11.49 -12.90
CA VAL A 223 -3.07 -11.43 -12.61
C VAL A 223 -2.71 -12.54 -11.63
N GLU A 224 -1.69 -13.30 -11.93
CA GLU A 224 -1.09 -14.19 -10.93
C GLU A 224 -0.45 -13.35 -9.81
N LYS A 225 -0.43 -13.89 -8.58
CA LYS A 225 0.18 -13.20 -7.43
C LYS A 225 1.66 -12.98 -7.70
N THR A 226 2.07 -11.71 -7.84
CA THR A 226 3.42 -11.35 -8.25
C THR A 226 4.41 -11.22 -7.08
N ASN A 227 3.96 -10.94 -5.87
CA ASN A 227 4.85 -10.67 -4.73
C ASN A 227 4.68 -11.72 -3.62
N ILE A 228 5.30 -12.89 -3.80
CA ILE A 228 5.38 -13.92 -2.76
C ILE A 228 6.53 -13.55 -1.80
N ARG A 229 6.26 -13.63 -0.49
CA ARG A 229 7.30 -13.51 0.54
C ARG A 229 8.38 -14.56 0.28
N GLY A 230 9.65 -14.15 0.26
CA GLY A 230 10.79 -15.06 0.25
C GLY A 230 10.81 -15.92 1.52
N ASP A 231 11.45 -17.08 1.47
CA ASP A 231 11.72 -17.86 2.68
C ASP A 231 12.67 -17.09 3.61
N GLU A 232 12.70 -17.46 4.90
CA GLU A 232 13.46 -16.73 5.93
C GLU A 232 14.97 -16.72 5.64
N THR A 233 15.50 -17.78 5.05
CA THR A 233 16.93 -17.86 4.67
C THR A 233 17.27 -16.86 3.57
N THR A 234 16.43 -16.77 2.53
CA THR A 234 16.59 -15.79 1.45
C THR A 234 16.56 -14.35 1.97
N ILE A 235 15.66 -14.05 2.91
CA ILE A 235 15.56 -12.72 3.53
C ILE A 235 16.86 -12.37 4.27
N GLU A 236 17.44 -13.32 5.00
CA GLU A 236 18.68 -13.09 5.74
C GLU A 236 19.92 -13.04 4.82
N ILE A 237 19.91 -13.73 3.68
CA ILE A 237 20.93 -13.55 2.63
C ILE A 237 20.87 -12.13 2.09
N ASP A 238 19.68 -11.62 1.75
CA ASP A 238 19.48 -10.24 1.29
C ASP A 238 19.99 -9.23 2.34
N TYR A 239 19.66 -9.47 3.63
CA TYR A 239 20.15 -8.63 4.72
C TYR A 239 21.69 -8.62 4.81
N LEU A 240 22.32 -9.79 4.81
CA LEU A 240 23.79 -9.89 4.89
C LEU A 240 24.48 -9.28 3.68
N SER A 241 23.92 -9.48 2.47
CA SER A 241 24.37 -8.86 1.23
C SER A 241 24.47 -7.34 1.41
N ASN A 242 23.40 -6.74 1.91
CA ASN A 242 23.32 -5.30 2.13
C ASN A 242 24.22 -4.82 3.26
N PHE A 243 24.27 -5.57 4.38
CA PHE A 243 25.09 -5.24 5.53
C PHE A 243 26.59 -5.28 5.22
N LEU A 244 27.03 -6.24 4.42
CA LEU A 244 28.42 -6.40 4.00
C LEU A 244 28.77 -5.53 2.78
N GLY A 245 27.78 -4.91 2.12
CA GLY A 245 27.99 -4.11 0.90
C GLY A 245 28.42 -4.94 -0.30
N ILE A 246 28.06 -6.22 -0.35
CA ILE A 246 28.39 -7.14 -1.45
C ILE A 246 27.13 -7.57 -2.19
N ASN A 247 27.23 -7.77 -3.49
CA ASN A 247 26.13 -8.39 -4.26
C ASN A 247 26.24 -9.92 -4.12
N MET A 248 25.52 -10.47 -3.14
CA MET A 248 25.57 -11.92 -2.83
C MET A 248 24.72 -12.69 -3.84
N THR A 249 25.34 -13.07 -4.96
CA THR A 249 24.71 -14.02 -5.89
C THR A 249 24.67 -15.42 -5.28
N ASN A 250 23.82 -16.31 -5.81
CA ASN A 250 23.79 -17.71 -5.37
C ASN A 250 25.16 -18.39 -5.49
N GLU A 251 25.95 -18.07 -6.51
CA GLU A 251 27.30 -18.57 -6.71
C GLU A 251 28.24 -18.13 -5.59
N ILE A 252 28.29 -16.84 -5.29
CA ILE A 252 29.10 -16.28 -4.19
C ILE A 252 28.67 -16.87 -2.85
N PHE A 253 27.36 -17.07 -2.63
CA PHE A 253 26.86 -17.69 -1.42
C PHE A 253 27.34 -19.15 -1.29
N GLU A 254 27.18 -19.97 -2.34
CA GLU A 254 27.58 -21.37 -2.32
C GLU A 254 29.10 -21.54 -2.16
N GLU A 255 29.92 -20.70 -2.82
CA GLU A 255 31.39 -20.70 -2.65
C GLU A 255 31.85 -20.35 -1.22
N ASN A 256 31.09 -19.49 -0.53
CA ASN A 256 31.42 -19.02 0.83
C ASN A 256 30.42 -19.53 1.89
N LYS A 257 29.70 -20.60 1.61
CA LYS A 257 28.65 -21.15 2.45
C LYS A 257 29.09 -21.46 3.87
N SER A 258 30.33 -21.99 4.06
CA SER A 258 30.88 -22.27 5.37
C SER A 258 31.03 -21.02 6.25
N THR A 259 31.15 -19.84 5.65
CA THR A 259 31.25 -18.56 6.36
C THR A 259 29.86 -17.94 6.58
N PHE A 260 29.04 -17.90 5.54
CA PHE A 260 27.76 -17.16 5.60
C PHE A 260 26.64 -17.96 6.29
N LEU A 261 26.61 -19.28 6.13
CA LEU A 261 25.52 -20.09 6.70
C LEU A 261 25.46 -20.01 8.23
N PRO A 262 26.60 -20.08 8.98
CA PRO A 262 26.57 -19.87 10.42
C PRO A 262 26.10 -18.47 10.85
N MET A 263 26.44 -17.43 10.07
CA MET A 263 25.97 -16.07 10.34
C MET A 263 24.45 -15.97 10.17
N ILE A 264 23.88 -16.54 9.10
CA ILE A 264 22.46 -16.60 8.85
C ILE A 264 21.75 -17.38 9.95
N GLN A 265 22.23 -18.57 10.29
CA GLN A 265 21.66 -19.40 11.35
C GLN A 265 21.65 -18.70 12.71
N ASN A 266 22.74 -18.01 13.04
CA ASN A 266 22.81 -17.23 14.27
C ASN A 266 21.78 -16.09 14.29
N ARG A 267 21.63 -15.36 13.17
CA ARG A 267 20.63 -14.31 13.06
C ARG A 267 19.19 -14.85 13.12
N LEU A 268 18.89 -15.93 12.42
CA LEU A 268 17.59 -16.59 12.50
C LEU A 268 17.30 -17.03 13.93
N GLY A 269 18.26 -17.65 14.62
CA GLY A 269 18.14 -18.02 16.02
C GLY A 269 17.87 -16.81 16.93
N MET A 270 18.52 -15.66 16.69
CA MET A 270 18.24 -14.42 17.42
C MET A 270 16.85 -13.86 17.13
N ILE A 271 16.39 -13.95 15.88
CA ILE A 271 15.01 -13.54 15.50
C ILE A 271 14.00 -14.43 16.20
N ASP A 272 14.19 -15.75 16.19
CA ASP A 272 13.28 -16.69 16.81
C ASP A 272 13.16 -16.49 18.33
N LEU A 273 14.25 -16.14 19.00
CA LEU A 273 14.26 -15.82 20.44
C LEU A 273 13.35 -14.63 20.79
N VAL A 274 13.25 -13.63 19.92
CA VAL A 274 12.47 -12.41 20.19
C VAL A 274 11.10 -12.42 19.52
N LYS A 275 10.89 -13.27 18.53
CA LYS A 275 9.71 -13.28 17.66
C LYS A 275 8.42 -13.56 18.43
N GLU A 276 8.43 -14.52 19.34
CA GLU A 276 7.27 -14.90 20.13
C GLU A 276 6.87 -13.79 21.10
N ASP A 277 7.85 -13.20 21.80
CA ASP A 277 7.60 -12.09 22.73
C ASP A 277 7.07 -10.86 21.97
N LEU A 278 7.70 -10.48 20.87
CA LEU A 278 7.23 -9.39 20.02
C LEU A 278 5.80 -9.64 19.53
N HIS A 279 5.49 -10.86 19.06
CA HIS A 279 4.14 -11.19 18.58
C HIS A 279 3.08 -11.04 19.67
N LYS A 280 3.38 -11.50 20.91
CA LYS A 280 2.50 -11.32 22.05
C LYS A 280 2.25 -9.84 22.34
N ARG A 281 3.32 -9.04 22.41
CA ARG A 281 3.25 -7.60 22.67
C ARG A 281 2.54 -6.82 21.55
N PHE A 282 2.70 -7.21 20.30
CA PHE A 282 1.93 -6.66 19.18
C PHE A 282 0.43 -6.92 19.36
N LYS A 283 0.03 -8.12 19.75
CA LYS A 283 -1.39 -8.44 20.04
C LYS A 283 -1.96 -7.63 21.21
N GLU A 284 -1.15 -7.38 22.24
CA GLU A 284 -1.56 -6.56 23.39
C GLU A 284 -1.67 -5.08 23.03
N ARG A 285 -0.75 -4.58 22.21
CA ARG A 285 -0.68 -3.16 21.82
C ARG A 285 -1.67 -2.79 20.72
N PHE A 286 -1.90 -3.67 19.76
CA PHE A 286 -2.71 -3.43 18.59
C PHE A 286 -3.90 -4.41 18.54
N PRO A 287 -5.10 -3.99 18.96
CA PRO A 287 -6.29 -4.83 18.91
C PRO A 287 -6.68 -5.16 17.46
N GLU A 288 -7.48 -6.21 17.30
CA GLU A 288 -7.97 -6.61 15.97
C GLU A 288 -8.69 -5.48 15.26
N ILE A 289 -8.33 -5.25 14.01
CA ILE A 289 -8.86 -4.19 13.13
C ILE A 289 -10.39 -4.24 13.04
N SER A 290 -10.98 -5.45 13.06
CA SER A 290 -12.42 -5.67 12.93
C SER A 290 -13.26 -5.09 14.09
N ARG A 291 -12.67 -4.84 15.25
CA ARG A 291 -13.42 -4.37 16.44
C ARG A 291 -13.68 -2.86 16.47
N LYS A 292 -12.90 -2.07 15.77
CA LYS A 292 -12.90 -0.61 15.93
C LYS A 292 -13.42 0.16 14.72
N PHE A 293 -13.27 -0.36 13.54
CA PHE A 293 -13.63 0.34 12.30
C PHE A 293 -14.93 -0.20 11.68
N ASN A 294 -15.93 -0.64 12.49
CA ASN A 294 -17.26 -1.11 12.03
C ASN A 294 -17.30 -1.35 10.51
N LEU A 295 -16.61 -2.40 10.08
CA LEU A 295 -16.54 -2.80 8.67
C LEU A 295 -17.89 -3.44 8.31
N HIS A 296 -18.88 -2.60 7.98
CA HIS A 296 -20.21 -3.01 7.49
C HIS A 296 -20.25 -2.98 5.97
#